data_fa72aeb79fdf700ace59fdebdd86c2f1
#
_entry.id   fa72aeb79fdf700ace59fdebdd86c2f1
#
_cell.length_a   1.000
_cell.length_b   1.000
_cell.length_c   1.000
_cell.angle_alpha   90.00
_cell.angle_beta   90.00
_cell.angle_gamma   90.00
#
_symmetry.space_group_name_H-M   'P 1'
#
loop_
_entity.id
_entity.type
_entity.pdbx_description
1 polymer ?
#
loop_
_entity_poly.entity_id
_entity_poly.type
_entity_poly.pdbx_seq_one_letter_code
_entity_poly.pdbx_strand_id
1 'polypeptide(L)'
;IKDEKIGRGITLMEDYKRYYPYGTTASTVLGFTGTDNQGLAGVETEYDSELSGTAGRLVSAKNAQGDDMPFQYDQYVQAQDGYDLVLTIDETAQSIVEKHLQAGLEACGALEGGTAVLMNVKTGAILALSTKGDYDPNDPFTISQEAEDAIPERVEDALKKAQEKEQQELNTLQLA
;
A
#
# COMPACT_ATOMS: atom_id res chain seq x y z
N ILE A 1 6.07 30.40 0.76
CA ILE A 1 6.40 30.88 -0.60
C ILE A 1 6.18 32.39 -0.70
N LYS A 2 5.08 32.93 -0.16
CA LYS A 2 4.82 34.40 -0.16
C LYS A 2 5.80 35.16 0.74
N ASP A 3 6.15 34.60 1.87
CA ASP A 3 7.02 35.23 2.86
C ASP A 3 8.50 35.23 2.45
N GLU A 4 8.90 34.30 1.57
CA GLU A 4 10.28 34.14 1.12
C GLU A 4 10.59 34.77 -0.25
N LYS A 5 9.63 35.53 -0.83
CA LYS A 5 9.76 36.18 -2.15
C LYS A 5 10.17 35.26 -3.31
N ILE A 6 9.91 33.95 -3.22
CA ILE A 6 10.25 32.94 -4.22
C ILE A 6 9.14 32.80 -5.30
N GLY A 7 8.26 33.80 -5.41
CA GLY A 7 7.08 33.71 -6.28
C GLY A 7 7.33 33.79 -7.80
N ARG A 8 8.56 34.09 -8.25
CA ARG A 8 8.86 34.13 -9.69
C ARG A 8 9.46 32.80 -10.14
N GLY A 9 8.73 32.06 -10.96
CA GLY A 9 9.18 30.78 -11.54
C GLY A 9 8.64 29.54 -10.84
N ILE A 10 7.73 29.68 -9.85
CA ILE A 10 7.04 28.55 -9.22
C ILE A 10 5.55 28.64 -9.55
N THR A 11 5.02 27.57 -10.13
CA THR A 11 3.58 27.39 -10.34
C THR A 11 3.10 26.32 -9.37
N LEU A 12 2.04 26.62 -8.61
CA LEU A 12 1.36 25.65 -7.75
C LEU A 12 0.24 25.03 -8.58
N MET A 13 0.23 23.70 -8.65
CA MET A 13 -0.85 22.91 -9.22
C MET A 13 -1.59 22.19 -8.11
N GLU A 14 -2.89 22.03 -8.25
CA GLU A 14 -3.67 21.17 -7.37
C GLU A 14 -3.27 19.73 -7.60
N ASP A 15 -3.09 18.99 -6.51
CA ASP A 15 -2.77 17.58 -6.51
C ASP A 15 -3.61 16.86 -5.47
N TYR A 16 -3.85 15.58 -5.65
CA TYR A 16 -4.65 14.75 -4.77
C TYR A 16 -3.74 13.73 -4.10
N LYS A 17 -3.97 13.52 -2.79
CA LYS A 17 -3.27 12.49 -2.04
C LYS A 17 -4.28 11.55 -1.40
N ARG A 18 -4.07 10.24 -1.56
CA ARG A 18 -4.83 9.23 -0.84
C ARG A 18 -4.56 9.34 0.66
N TYR A 19 -5.61 9.25 1.46
CA TYR A 19 -5.51 9.31 2.91
C TYR A 19 -6.29 8.16 3.55
N TYR A 20 -5.67 7.49 4.50
CA TYR A 20 -6.21 6.31 5.21
C TYR A 20 -6.51 6.72 6.66
N PRO A 21 -7.78 7.02 6.98
CA PRO A 21 -8.15 7.61 8.27
C PRO A 21 -8.00 6.65 9.46
N TYR A 22 -7.99 5.34 9.20
CA TYR A 22 -7.90 4.31 10.24
C TYR A 22 -6.48 3.78 10.46
N GLY A 23 -5.48 4.44 9.92
CA GLY A 23 -4.07 4.08 10.12
C GLY A 23 -3.77 2.65 9.67
N THR A 24 -3.25 1.82 10.55
CA THR A 24 -2.80 0.45 10.24
C THR A 24 -3.93 -0.56 10.02
N THR A 25 -5.19 -0.19 10.34
CA THR A 25 -6.34 -1.11 10.22
C THR A 25 -6.53 -1.59 8.79
N ALA A 26 -6.56 -2.92 8.61
CA ALA A 26 -6.68 -3.60 7.33
C ALA A 26 -5.61 -3.18 6.28
N SER A 27 -4.47 -2.63 6.70
CA SER A 27 -3.44 -2.09 5.81
C SER A 27 -2.96 -3.07 4.75
N THR A 28 -2.77 -4.34 5.12
CA THR A 28 -2.33 -5.41 4.22
C THR A 28 -3.38 -5.77 3.15
N VAL A 29 -4.65 -5.51 3.43
CA VAL A 29 -5.76 -5.74 2.49
C VAL A 29 -5.96 -4.53 1.60
N LEU A 30 -6.06 -3.34 2.21
CA LEU A 30 -6.28 -2.09 1.50
C LEU A 30 -5.10 -1.77 0.57
N GLY A 31 -3.89 -1.95 1.09
CA GLY A 31 -2.69 -1.53 0.41
C GLY A 31 -2.44 -0.03 0.53
N PHE A 32 -1.67 0.52 -0.39
CA PHE A 32 -1.34 1.94 -0.43
C PHE A 32 -1.07 2.41 -1.85
N THR A 33 -1.11 3.73 -2.05
CA THR A 33 -0.78 4.37 -3.32
C THR A 33 0.59 5.04 -3.25
N GLY A 34 1.26 5.11 -4.40
CA GLY A 34 2.50 5.87 -4.58
C GLY A 34 2.28 7.38 -4.66
N THR A 35 3.36 8.11 -4.91
CA THR A 35 3.36 9.58 -5.07
C THR A 35 2.52 10.04 -6.26
N ASP A 36 2.37 9.21 -7.28
CA ASP A 36 1.58 9.50 -8.48
C ASP A 36 0.14 8.96 -8.37
N ASN A 37 -0.32 8.69 -7.14
CA ASN A 37 -1.62 8.07 -6.84
C ASN A 37 -1.87 6.70 -7.48
N GLN A 38 -0.85 6.04 -8.01
CA GLN A 38 -0.92 4.68 -8.51
C GLN A 38 -0.99 3.69 -7.36
N GLY A 39 -1.87 2.71 -7.41
CA GLY A 39 -1.94 1.62 -6.45
C GLY A 39 -0.69 0.74 -6.49
N LEU A 40 -0.02 0.56 -5.33
CA LEU A 40 1.22 -0.22 -5.23
C LEU A 40 1.05 -1.55 -4.50
N ALA A 41 0.01 -1.69 -3.69
CA ALA A 41 -0.27 -2.90 -2.94
C ALA A 41 -1.77 -3.10 -2.72
N GLY A 42 -2.17 -4.34 -2.39
CA GLY A 42 -3.52 -4.69 -1.96
C GLY A 42 -4.62 -4.36 -2.96
N VAL A 43 -5.76 -3.96 -2.42
CA VAL A 43 -6.96 -3.58 -3.19
C VAL A 43 -6.69 -2.35 -4.08
N GLU A 44 -5.86 -1.40 -3.62
CA GLU A 44 -5.50 -0.22 -4.40
C GLU A 44 -4.80 -0.60 -5.72
N THR A 45 -3.96 -1.63 -5.73
CA THR A 45 -3.31 -2.11 -6.96
C THR A 45 -4.27 -2.89 -7.85
N GLU A 46 -5.06 -3.78 -7.26
CA GLU A 46 -5.96 -4.66 -8.03
C GLU A 46 -7.03 -3.87 -8.78
N TYR A 47 -7.53 -2.79 -8.18
CA TYR A 47 -8.59 -1.94 -8.73
C TYR A 47 -8.09 -0.55 -9.14
N ASP A 48 -6.80 -0.39 -9.39
CA ASP A 48 -6.21 0.90 -9.75
C ASP A 48 -6.87 1.53 -10.99
N SER A 49 -7.18 0.73 -12.00
CA SER A 49 -7.84 1.18 -13.24
C SER A 49 -9.26 1.72 -13.01
N GLU A 50 -9.98 1.14 -12.07
CA GLU A 50 -11.34 1.54 -11.72
C GLU A 50 -11.35 2.76 -10.79
N LEU A 51 -10.37 2.84 -9.87
CA LEU A 51 -10.27 3.90 -8.88
C LEU A 51 -9.69 5.20 -9.45
N SER A 52 -8.74 5.10 -10.39
CA SER A 52 -7.99 6.27 -10.90
C SER A 52 -8.80 7.17 -11.84
N GLY A 53 -9.85 6.65 -12.49
CA GLY A 53 -10.60 7.39 -13.50
C GLY A 53 -9.78 7.79 -14.73
N THR A 54 -10.18 8.85 -15.38
CA THR A 54 -9.48 9.36 -16.59
C THR A 54 -9.23 10.86 -16.47
N ALA A 55 -7.97 11.26 -16.53
CA ALA A 55 -7.60 12.66 -16.47
C ALA A 55 -8.14 13.44 -17.68
N GLY A 56 -8.71 14.61 -17.42
CA GLY A 56 -9.08 15.55 -18.45
C GLY A 56 -7.85 16.10 -19.17
N ARG A 57 -8.03 16.48 -20.42
CA ARG A 57 -6.95 17.10 -21.20
C ARG A 57 -7.48 18.25 -22.05
N LEU A 58 -6.68 19.29 -22.14
CA LEU A 58 -6.87 20.38 -23.08
C LEU A 58 -5.89 20.19 -24.24
N VAL A 59 -6.41 20.02 -25.45
CA VAL A 59 -5.61 19.97 -26.65
C VAL A 59 -5.73 21.33 -27.35
N SER A 60 -4.68 22.15 -27.24
CA SER A 60 -4.58 23.45 -27.96
C SER A 60 -3.45 23.40 -28.97
N ALA A 61 -3.66 24.01 -30.11
CA ALA A 61 -2.61 24.12 -31.11
C ALA A 61 -1.81 25.41 -30.89
N LYS A 62 -0.49 25.28 -30.84
CA LYS A 62 0.45 26.39 -30.70
C LYS A 62 1.28 26.55 -31.97
N ASN A 63 1.67 27.79 -32.30
CA ASN A 63 2.61 28.04 -33.38
C ASN A 63 4.05 27.67 -32.97
N ALA A 64 4.99 27.77 -33.91
CA ALA A 64 6.40 27.45 -33.66
C ALA A 64 7.06 28.36 -32.59
N GLN A 65 6.45 29.50 -32.28
CA GLN A 65 6.88 30.44 -31.24
C GLN A 65 6.22 30.16 -29.86
N GLY A 66 5.27 29.22 -29.81
CA GLY A 66 4.57 28.86 -28.57
C GLY A 66 3.32 29.69 -28.28
N ASP A 67 2.89 30.59 -29.19
CA ASP A 67 1.69 31.38 -29.05
C ASP A 67 0.46 30.58 -29.53
N ASP A 68 -0.72 30.89 -28.97
CA ASP A 68 -1.96 30.25 -29.35
C ASP A 68 -2.35 30.65 -30.78
N MET A 69 -2.73 29.69 -31.60
CA MET A 69 -3.12 29.95 -32.98
C MET A 69 -4.55 30.52 -33.04
N PRO A 70 -4.76 31.73 -33.59
CA PRO A 70 -6.11 32.25 -33.78
C PRO A 70 -6.88 31.36 -34.77
N PHE A 71 -8.12 31.02 -34.42
CA PHE A 71 -9.05 30.19 -35.21
C PHE A 71 -8.87 28.66 -35.14
N GLN A 72 -8.13 28.12 -34.18
CA GLN A 72 -8.19 26.69 -33.86
C GLN A 72 -9.07 26.43 -32.65
N TYR A 73 -9.86 25.37 -32.74
CA TYR A 73 -10.73 24.96 -31.63
C TYR A 73 -9.87 24.24 -30.57
N ASP A 74 -9.86 24.79 -29.38
CA ASP A 74 -9.39 24.05 -28.21
C ASP A 74 -10.33 22.87 -27.97
N GLN A 75 -9.80 21.66 -28.02
CA GLN A 75 -10.58 20.47 -27.71
C GLN A 75 -10.40 20.19 -26.25
N TYR A 76 -11.43 20.43 -25.46
CA TYR A 76 -11.48 20.06 -24.05
C TYR A 76 -12.07 18.65 -23.91
N VAL A 77 -11.28 17.72 -23.39
CA VAL A 77 -11.73 16.39 -22.95
C VAL A 77 -11.94 16.47 -21.45
N GLN A 78 -13.18 16.29 -21.02
CA GLN A 78 -13.54 16.36 -19.60
C GLN A 78 -12.92 15.19 -18.83
N ALA A 79 -12.45 15.46 -17.60
CA ALA A 79 -12.05 14.41 -16.66
C ALA A 79 -13.26 13.54 -16.33
N GLN A 80 -12.99 12.25 -16.11
CA GLN A 80 -13.97 11.29 -15.59
C GLN A 80 -13.43 10.76 -14.26
N ASP A 81 -14.23 10.94 -13.22
CA ASP A 81 -13.90 10.44 -11.89
C ASP A 81 -13.86 8.90 -11.89
N GLY A 82 -13.02 8.31 -11.05
CA GLY A 82 -12.98 6.88 -10.82
C GLY A 82 -14.22 6.38 -10.08
N TYR A 83 -14.28 5.08 -9.91
CA TYR A 83 -15.37 4.42 -9.18
C TYR A 83 -15.05 4.33 -7.69
N ASP A 84 -16.10 4.28 -6.87
CA ASP A 84 -15.98 3.93 -5.47
C ASP A 84 -15.99 2.40 -5.30
N LEU A 85 -15.08 1.89 -4.47
CA LEU A 85 -15.03 0.48 -4.12
C LEU A 85 -15.58 0.26 -2.72
N VAL A 86 -16.63 -0.54 -2.61
CA VAL A 86 -17.25 -0.90 -1.33
C VAL A 86 -16.84 -2.31 -0.94
N LEU A 87 -16.08 -2.42 0.14
CA LEU A 87 -15.62 -3.71 0.68
C LEU A 87 -16.66 -4.30 1.65
N THR A 88 -16.60 -5.62 1.82
CA THR A 88 -17.42 -6.35 2.80
C THR A 88 -16.81 -6.36 4.20
N ILE A 89 -15.63 -5.75 4.37
CA ILE A 89 -14.92 -5.67 5.65
C ILE A 89 -15.73 -4.78 6.60
N ASP A 90 -16.01 -5.30 7.79
CA ASP A 90 -16.62 -4.56 8.89
C ASP A 90 -15.52 -4.03 9.81
N GLU A 91 -15.47 -2.70 9.99
CA GLU A 91 -14.43 -2.02 10.76
C GLU A 91 -14.34 -2.54 12.20
N THR A 92 -15.49 -2.76 12.84
CA THR A 92 -15.53 -3.25 14.23
C THR A 92 -15.01 -4.68 14.31
N ALA A 93 -15.44 -5.55 13.40
CA ALA A 93 -14.96 -6.93 13.33
C ALA A 93 -13.46 -6.98 13.03
N GLN A 94 -12.98 -6.15 12.11
CA GLN A 94 -11.56 -6.04 11.75
C GLN A 94 -10.71 -5.66 12.97
N SER A 95 -11.07 -4.60 13.69
CA SER A 95 -10.36 -4.15 14.88
C SER A 95 -10.31 -5.20 15.99
N ILE A 96 -11.43 -5.93 16.21
CA ILE A 96 -11.47 -7.01 17.18
C ILE A 96 -10.51 -8.15 16.77
N VAL A 97 -10.54 -8.55 15.49
CA VAL A 97 -9.69 -9.63 14.97
C VAL A 97 -8.22 -9.25 15.08
N GLU A 98 -7.84 -8.03 14.69
CA GLU A 98 -6.45 -7.53 14.79
C GLU A 98 -5.94 -7.58 16.23
N LYS A 99 -6.73 -7.04 17.17
CA LYS A 99 -6.38 -7.04 18.58
C LYS A 99 -6.16 -8.46 19.15
N HIS A 100 -7.06 -9.40 18.82
CA HIS A 100 -6.96 -10.77 19.32
C HIS A 100 -5.88 -11.57 18.60
N LEU A 101 -5.63 -11.32 17.32
CA LEU A 101 -4.51 -11.90 16.61
C LEU A 101 -3.18 -11.50 17.26
N GLN A 102 -2.99 -10.20 17.51
CA GLN A 102 -1.80 -9.68 18.18
C GLN A 102 -1.58 -10.36 19.53
N ALA A 103 -2.60 -10.36 20.41
CA ALA A 103 -2.52 -10.98 21.72
C ALA A 103 -2.24 -12.50 21.66
N GLY A 104 -2.81 -13.19 20.67
CA GLY A 104 -2.58 -14.60 20.44
C GLY A 104 -1.14 -14.90 20.03
N LEU A 105 -0.58 -14.11 19.12
CA LEU A 105 0.81 -14.26 18.65
C LEU A 105 1.81 -14.01 19.79
N GLU A 106 1.58 -12.99 20.61
CA GLU A 106 2.40 -12.68 21.78
C GLU A 106 2.36 -13.84 22.81
N ALA A 107 1.15 -14.36 23.08
CA ALA A 107 0.96 -15.46 24.03
C ALA A 107 1.63 -16.78 23.57
N CYS A 108 1.68 -17.02 22.26
CA CYS A 108 2.29 -18.21 21.68
C CYS A 108 3.79 -18.04 21.38
N GLY A 109 4.34 -16.83 21.47
CA GLY A 109 5.72 -16.52 21.07
C GLY A 109 5.96 -16.74 19.58
N ALA A 110 4.95 -16.50 18.74
CA ALA A 110 5.05 -16.71 17.31
C ALA A 110 5.83 -15.56 16.64
N LEU A 111 7.09 -15.78 16.35
CA LEU A 111 8.00 -14.78 15.77
C LEU A 111 7.74 -14.52 14.27
N GLU A 112 7.20 -15.51 13.55
CA GLU A 112 6.99 -15.43 12.10
C GLU A 112 5.65 -14.76 11.70
N GLY A 113 4.85 -14.35 12.70
CA GLY A 113 3.55 -13.72 12.49
C GLY A 113 2.40 -14.72 12.39
N GLY A 114 1.25 -14.23 11.92
CA GLY A 114 0.05 -15.04 11.74
C GLY A 114 -1.00 -14.28 10.95
N THR A 115 -1.98 -15.01 10.47
CA THR A 115 -3.12 -14.46 9.71
C THR A 115 -4.44 -14.95 10.30
N ALA A 116 -5.42 -14.07 10.35
CA ALA A 116 -6.79 -14.40 10.76
C ALA A 116 -7.78 -13.94 9.69
N VAL A 117 -8.76 -14.79 9.40
CA VAL A 117 -9.83 -14.50 8.43
C VAL A 117 -11.17 -14.76 9.08
N LEU A 118 -12.06 -13.77 9.05
CA LEU A 118 -13.44 -13.89 9.49
C LEU A 118 -14.36 -13.79 8.28
N MET A 119 -15.10 -14.87 8.01
CA MET A 119 -16.00 -14.95 6.86
C MET A 119 -17.42 -15.33 7.27
N ASN A 120 -18.40 -14.71 6.64
CA ASN A 120 -19.78 -15.13 6.73
C ASN A 120 -20.02 -16.38 5.87
N VAL A 121 -20.20 -17.53 6.49
CA VAL A 121 -20.32 -18.82 5.80
C VAL A 121 -21.57 -18.95 4.90
N LYS A 122 -22.59 -18.11 5.11
CA LYS A 122 -23.81 -18.13 4.29
C LYS A 122 -23.67 -17.33 3.00
N THR A 123 -22.93 -16.24 3.03
CA THR A 123 -22.79 -15.30 1.91
C THR A 123 -21.43 -15.38 1.23
N GLY A 124 -20.41 -15.93 1.90
CA GLY A 124 -19.02 -15.90 1.46
C GLY A 124 -18.33 -14.54 1.68
N ALA A 125 -19.03 -13.56 2.26
CA ALA A 125 -18.46 -12.24 2.50
C ALA A 125 -17.35 -12.30 3.56
N ILE A 126 -16.18 -11.73 3.27
CA ILE A 126 -15.09 -11.58 4.21
C ILE A 126 -15.38 -10.33 5.05
N LEU A 127 -15.55 -10.52 6.36
CA LEU A 127 -15.86 -9.47 7.32
C LEU A 127 -14.60 -8.89 7.97
N ALA A 128 -13.55 -9.70 8.12
CA ALA A 128 -12.25 -9.26 8.57
C ALA A 128 -11.15 -10.15 8.01
N LEU A 129 -10.03 -9.53 7.71
CA LEU A 129 -8.81 -10.21 7.26
C LEU A 129 -7.61 -9.43 7.81
N SER A 130 -6.86 -10.08 8.69
CA SER A 130 -5.73 -9.48 9.36
C SER A 130 -4.50 -10.37 9.22
N THR A 131 -3.37 -9.76 8.94
CA THR A 131 -2.06 -10.40 8.89
C THR A 131 -1.12 -9.59 9.77
N LYS A 132 -0.38 -10.24 10.66
CA LYS A 132 0.65 -9.55 11.45
C LYS A 132 1.82 -9.15 10.55
N GLY A 133 2.31 -7.95 10.74
CA GLY A 133 3.24 -7.26 9.87
C GLY A 133 2.55 -6.10 9.16
N ASP A 134 1.53 -5.54 9.81
CA ASP A 134 0.82 -4.34 9.42
C ASP A 134 1.77 -3.12 9.37
N TYR A 135 1.42 -2.16 8.55
CA TYR A 135 2.15 -0.92 8.34
C TYR A 135 1.16 0.24 8.24
N ASP A 136 1.62 1.48 8.38
CA ASP A 136 0.76 2.64 8.13
C ASP A 136 0.70 2.92 6.61
N PRO A 137 -0.45 2.77 5.94
CA PRO A 137 -0.58 3.06 4.51
C PRO A 137 -0.34 4.53 4.16
N ASN A 138 -0.40 5.45 5.14
CA ASN A 138 -0.05 6.85 4.94
C ASN A 138 1.46 7.08 4.89
N ASP A 139 2.25 6.16 5.48
CA ASP A 139 3.72 6.16 5.48
C ASP A 139 4.29 4.72 5.33
N PRO A 140 4.06 4.07 4.19
CA PRO A 140 4.30 2.63 4.01
C PRO A 140 5.79 2.26 3.94
N PHE A 141 6.68 3.24 3.80
CA PHE A 141 8.12 3.00 3.66
C PHE A 141 8.90 3.19 4.97
N THR A 142 8.23 3.67 6.02
CA THR A 142 8.84 3.77 7.35
C THR A 142 8.70 2.44 8.08
N ILE A 143 9.84 1.82 8.35
CA ILE A 143 9.91 0.60 9.14
C ILE A 143 9.71 0.96 10.61
N SER A 144 8.83 0.25 11.32
CA SER A 144 8.67 0.45 12.77
C SER A 144 9.97 0.10 13.51
N GLN A 145 10.23 0.80 14.62
CA GLN A 145 11.41 0.52 15.44
C GLN A 145 11.47 -0.94 15.91
N GLU A 146 10.32 -1.52 16.25
CA GLU A 146 10.20 -2.93 16.64
C GLU A 146 10.62 -3.87 15.50
N ALA A 147 10.25 -3.55 14.25
CA ALA A 147 10.65 -4.34 13.09
C ALA A 147 12.13 -4.15 12.78
N GLU A 148 12.68 -2.95 12.94
CA GLU A 148 14.10 -2.65 12.74
C GLU A 148 14.95 -3.40 13.78
N ASP A 149 14.54 -3.40 15.04
CA ASP A 149 15.22 -4.10 16.13
C ASP A 149 15.17 -5.64 15.96
N ALA A 150 14.12 -6.16 15.33
CA ALA A 150 13.97 -7.60 15.07
C ALA A 150 14.78 -8.11 13.85
N ILE A 151 15.24 -7.23 12.97
CA ILE A 151 16.02 -7.61 11.77
C ILE A 151 17.29 -8.40 12.12
N PRO A 152 18.14 -7.96 13.06
CA PRO A 152 19.38 -8.67 13.39
C PRO A 152 19.11 -10.10 13.86
N GLU A 153 18.13 -10.30 14.74
CA GLU A 153 17.77 -11.64 15.28
C GLU A 153 17.27 -12.57 14.17
N ARG A 154 16.42 -12.08 13.27
CA ARG A 154 15.91 -12.87 12.14
C ARG A 154 16.99 -13.24 11.14
N VAL A 155 17.96 -12.36 10.91
CA VAL A 155 19.11 -12.64 10.05
C VAL A 155 20.01 -13.69 10.66
N GLU A 156 20.26 -13.63 11.97
CA GLU A 156 21.09 -14.60 12.71
C GLU A 156 20.44 -16.00 12.71
N ASP A 157 19.13 -16.08 12.94
CA ASP A 157 18.36 -17.33 12.86
C ASP A 157 18.35 -17.92 11.44
N ALA A 158 18.19 -17.10 10.42
CA ALA A 158 18.24 -17.56 9.03
C ALA A 158 19.62 -18.10 8.65
N LEU A 159 20.68 -17.44 9.09
CA LEU A 159 22.06 -17.87 8.88
C LEU A 159 22.33 -19.22 9.56
N LYS A 160 21.89 -19.39 10.80
CA LYS A 160 22.01 -20.64 11.56
C LYS A 160 21.29 -21.79 10.88
N LYS A 161 20.03 -21.58 10.45
CA LYS A 161 19.26 -22.59 9.70
C LYS A 161 19.94 -22.97 8.37
N ALA A 162 20.53 -22.00 7.67
CA ALA A 162 21.26 -22.26 6.43
C ALA A 162 22.52 -23.12 6.68
N GLN A 163 23.28 -22.83 7.76
CA GLN A 163 24.47 -23.59 8.14
C GLN A 163 24.12 -25.02 8.57
N GLU A 164 23.04 -25.20 9.33
CA GLU A 164 22.56 -26.53 9.74
C GLU A 164 22.16 -27.38 8.53
N LYS A 165 21.49 -26.78 7.54
CA LYS A 165 21.10 -27.44 6.30
C LYS A 165 22.33 -27.89 5.48
N GLU A 166 23.30 -27.00 5.31
CA GLU A 166 24.55 -27.30 4.60
C GLU A 166 25.31 -28.46 5.28
N GLN A 167 25.37 -28.46 6.64
CA GLN A 167 26.02 -29.53 7.38
C GLN A 167 25.29 -30.87 7.24
N GLN A 168 23.95 -30.88 7.18
CA GLN A 168 23.16 -32.10 6.92
C GLN A 168 23.40 -32.63 5.51
N GLU A 169 23.49 -31.79 4.50
CA GLU A 169 23.79 -32.18 3.12
C GLU A 169 25.20 -32.80 3.02
N LEU A 170 26.20 -32.18 3.67
CA LEU A 170 27.58 -32.70 3.74
C LEU A 170 27.63 -34.07 4.41
N ASN A 171 26.93 -34.25 5.54
CA ASN A 171 26.88 -35.52 6.25
C ASN A 171 26.22 -36.63 5.40
N THR A 172 25.20 -36.26 4.61
CA THR A 172 24.50 -37.20 3.71
C THR A 172 25.40 -37.64 2.56
N LEU A 173 26.22 -36.73 2.03
CA LEU A 173 27.17 -37.03 0.94
C LEU A 173 28.36 -37.90 1.44
N GLN A 174 28.73 -37.81 2.72
CA GLN A 174 29.80 -38.63 3.29
C GLN A 174 29.37 -40.06 3.62
N LEU A 175 28.07 -40.32 3.73
CA LEU A 175 27.49 -41.62 4.03
C LEU A 175 27.07 -42.41 2.75
N ALA A 176 27.20 -41.84 1.58
CA ALA A 176 26.91 -42.47 0.30
C ALA A 176 28.20 -42.89 -0.43
#